data_b67679a33a26fa4996b1b4d455170b2b
#
_entry.id   b67679a33a26fa4996b1b4d455170b2b
#
_cell.length_a   1.000
_cell.length_b   1.000
_cell.length_c   1.000
_cell.angle_alpha   90.00
_cell.angle_beta   90.00
_cell.angle_gamma   90.00
#
_symmetry.space_group_name_H-M   'P 1'
#
loop_
_entity.id
_entity.type
_entity.pdbx_description
1 polymer ?
#
loop_
_entity_poly.entity_id
_entity_poly.type
_entity_poly.pdbx_seq_one_letter_code
_entity_poly.pdbx_strand_id
1 'polypeptide(L)'
;METYCHLKNVTFVRKAHHKSFFIHIPDLHIPDKSEPEQNRIPIVGESGAGKSTLLNGLAVMMKPAAGEIIWSINGKSYHFSQKQWKEKQALYCRKTLFGFAFQDSTLTPHMTVAENLIYPQRINGVSRKNSERKAFHVLKKVLRDNENIENMLAKYPYQHLSGGERQRVSLAQAMINDPKVLFADEPTGNLDINTRQIVMDSIFEWVTEQSDRMLVWVTHHEKDPENAGVYRYLCVTGQTCQWKEVEK
;
A
#
# COMPACT_ATOMS: atom_id res chain seq x y z
N MET A 1 -3.80 1.03 -18.83
CA MET A 1 -4.07 1.30 -17.40
C MET A 1 -4.21 2.80 -17.18
N GLU A 2 -5.21 3.23 -16.37
CA GLU A 2 -5.44 4.66 -16.08
C GLU A 2 -4.67 5.19 -14.86
N THR A 3 -3.98 4.30 -14.14
CA THR A 3 -3.21 4.64 -12.93
C THR A 3 -1.73 4.35 -13.19
N TYR A 4 -0.89 5.39 -13.13
CA TYR A 4 0.56 5.27 -13.24
C TYR A 4 1.29 6.34 -12.44
N CYS A 5 2.56 6.08 -12.13
CA CYS A 5 3.46 7.03 -11.49
C CYS A 5 4.74 7.23 -12.34
N HIS A 6 5.21 8.46 -12.41
CA HIS A 6 6.48 8.79 -13.05
C HIS A 6 7.35 9.59 -12.07
N LEU A 7 8.53 9.08 -11.77
CA LEU A 7 9.56 9.76 -10.99
C LEU A 7 10.61 10.34 -11.94
N LYS A 8 10.80 11.66 -11.91
CA LYS A 8 11.76 12.39 -12.75
C LYS A 8 12.87 12.95 -11.87
N ASN A 9 14.07 12.39 -11.96
CA ASN A 9 15.27 12.83 -11.23
C ASN A 9 15.03 13.01 -9.71
N VAL A 10 14.31 12.03 -9.12
CA VAL A 10 13.85 12.12 -7.73
C VAL A 10 14.94 11.70 -6.78
N THR A 11 15.12 12.46 -5.72
CA THR A 11 15.96 12.09 -4.58
C THR A 11 15.15 12.15 -3.30
N PHE A 12 15.13 11.06 -2.56
CA PHE A 12 14.62 11.02 -1.20
C PHE A 12 15.76 11.00 -0.21
N VAL A 13 15.66 11.78 0.87
CA VAL A 13 16.67 11.84 1.93
C VAL A 13 16.01 11.54 3.27
N ARG A 14 16.51 10.54 3.99
CA ARG A 14 16.11 10.23 5.35
C ARG A 14 17.26 10.53 6.30
N LYS A 15 17.03 11.43 7.25
CA LYS A 15 18.01 11.77 8.30
C LYS A 15 17.78 10.82 9.49
N ALA A 16 18.80 10.05 9.88
CA ALA A 16 18.86 9.30 11.12
C ALA A 16 20.03 9.83 11.95
N HIS A 17 19.95 9.75 13.27
CA HIS A 17 20.76 10.45 14.28
C HIS A 17 22.25 10.75 13.95
N HIS A 18 22.93 9.94 13.12
CA HIS A 18 24.34 10.19 12.71
C HIS A 18 24.64 9.86 11.25
N LYS A 19 23.63 9.44 10.46
CA LYS A 19 23.82 9.12 9.03
C LYS A 19 22.63 9.64 8.23
N SER A 20 22.92 10.28 7.12
CA SER A 20 21.90 10.58 6.11
C SER A 20 21.89 9.44 5.10
N PHE A 21 20.73 8.81 4.93
CA PHE A 21 20.50 7.87 3.85
C PHE A 21 19.79 8.60 2.71
N PHE A 22 20.17 8.35 1.49
CA PHE A 22 19.45 8.86 0.32
C PHE A 22 19.25 7.75 -0.72
N ILE A 23 18.20 7.91 -1.50
CA ILE A 23 17.94 7.11 -2.70
C ILE A 23 17.69 8.07 -3.85
N HIS A 24 18.41 7.85 -4.96
CA HIS A 24 18.32 8.66 -6.17
C HIS A 24 17.78 7.85 -7.34
N ILE A 25 16.77 8.37 -8.01
CA ILE A 25 16.04 7.72 -9.09
C ILE A 25 16.01 8.67 -10.28
N PRO A 26 16.85 8.45 -11.31
CA PRO A 26 16.95 9.38 -12.46
C PRO A 26 15.65 9.45 -13.26
N ASP A 27 15.11 8.30 -13.64
CA ASP A 27 13.83 8.16 -14.36
C ASP A 27 13.22 6.80 -14.02
N LEU A 28 11.94 6.79 -13.62
CA LEU A 28 11.23 5.55 -13.31
C LEU A 28 9.74 5.70 -13.60
N HIS A 29 9.22 4.83 -14.46
CA HIS A 29 7.78 4.67 -14.69
C HIS A 29 7.25 3.47 -13.92
N ILE A 30 6.09 3.61 -13.31
CA ILE A 30 5.39 2.58 -12.56
C ILE A 30 3.92 2.55 -13.04
N PRO A 31 3.45 1.48 -13.68
CA PRO A 31 4.23 0.31 -14.10
C PRO A 31 5.33 0.64 -15.11
N ASP A 32 6.20 -0.34 -15.39
CA ASP A 32 7.23 -0.20 -16.43
C ASP A 32 6.59 0.01 -17.80
N LYS A 33 7.25 0.80 -18.64
CA LYS A 33 6.76 1.09 -20.01
C LYS A 33 6.68 -0.15 -20.90
N SER A 34 7.49 -1.17 -20.63
CA SER A 34 7.47 -2.45 -21.36
C SER A 34 6.32 -3.36 -20.91
N GLU A 35 5.81 -3.15 -19.68
CA GLU A 35 4.73 -3.93 -19.07
C GLU A 35 3.64 -3.00 -18.50
N PRO A 36 2.95 -2.21 -19.35
CA PRO A 36 2.06 -1.15 -18.88
C PRO A 36 0.79 -1.68 -18.18
N GLU A 37 0.46 -2.95 -18.38
CA GLU A 37 -0.70 -3.60 -17.75
C GLU A 37 -0.37 -4.26 -16.41
N GLN A 38 0.92 -4.30 -16.02
CA GLN A 38 1.31 -4.86 -14.74
C GLN A 38 0.85 -3.94 -13.59
N ASN A 39 -0.14 -4.38 -12.84
CA ASN A 39 -0.73 -3.60 -11.73
C ASN A 39 -0.29 -4.07 -10.33
N ARG A 40 0.58 -5.07 -10.26
CA ARG A 40 1.22 -5.60 -9.06
C ARG A 40 2.71 -5.29 -9.10
N ILE A 41 3.17 -4.40 -8.23
CA ILE A 41 4.51 -3.81 -8.27
C ILE A 41 5.27 -4.18 -6.98
N PRO A 42 6.02 -5.30 -6.96
CA PRO A 42 6.86 -5.63 -5.82
C PRO A 42 8.11 -4.75 -5.76
N ILE A 43 8.47 -4.34 -4.54
CA ILE A 43 9.71 -3.65 -4.22
C ILE A 43 10.58 -4.62 -3.42
N VAL A 44 11.69 -5.05 -4.00
CA VAL A 44 12.61 -6.04 -3.42
C VAL A 44 13.97 -5.40 -3.16
N GLY A 45 14.69 -5.88 -2.17
CA GLY A 45 16.05 -5.45 -1.84
C GLY A 45 16.43 -5.87 -0.43
N GLU A 46 17.70 -5.73 -0.10
CA GLU A 46 18.24 -6.06 1.22
C GLU A 46 17.59 -5.22 2.35
N SER A 47 17.71 -5.70 3.59
CA SER A 47 17.30 -4.92 4.76
C SER A 47 18.13 -3.63 4.83
N GLY A 48 17.45 -2.50 5.08
CA GLY A 48 18.11 -1.19 5.11
C GLY A 48 18.41 -0.56 3.75
N ALA A 49 18.15 -1.23 2.62
CA ALA A 49 18.39 -0.68 1.27
C ALA A 49 17.54 0.55 0.91
N GLY A 50 16.48 0.84 1.69
CA GLY A 50 15.62 2.02 1.46
C GLY A 50 14.27 1.70 0.83
N LYS A 51 13.83 0.44 0.82
CA LYS A 51 12.52 0.01 0.29
C LYS A 51 11.36 0.82 0.87
N SER A 52 11.27 0.91 2.20
CA SER A 52 10.22 1.71 2.87
C SER A 52 10.38 3.21 2.60
N THR A 53 11.60 3.71 2.34
CA THR A 53 11.82 5.10 1.94
C THR A 53 11.24 5.36 0.55
N LEU A 54 11.47 4.45 -0.39
CA LEU A 54 10.87 4.51 -1.72
C LEU A 54 9.34 4.42 -1.63
N LEU A 55 8.80 3.44 -0.89
CA LEU A 55 7.37 3.26 -0.70
C LEU A 55 6.72 4.54 -0.14
N ASN A 56 7.30 5.12 0.93
CA ASN A 56 6.80 6.37 1.54
C ASN A 56 6.90 7.58 0.59
N GLY A 57 7.92 7.61 -0.26
CA GLY A 57 8.05 8.62 -1.31
C GLY A 57 6.95 8.50 -2.36
N LEU A 58 6.73 7.30 -2.90
CA LEU A 58 5.66 7.00 -3.83
C LEU A 58 4.27 7.31 -3.24
N ALA A 59 4.08 6.97 -1.98
CA ALA A 59 2.86 7.23 -1.21
C ALA A 59 2.64 8.71 -0.84
N VAL A 60 3.52 9.61 -1.30
CA VAL A 60 3.58 11.04 -0.95
C VAL A 60 3.49 11.32 0.55
N MET A 61 4.01 10.40 1.37
CA MET A 61 4.22 10.58 2.81
C MET A 61 5.52 11.32 3.09
N MET A 62 6.44 11.32 2.13
CA MET A 62 7.72 11.98 2.19
C MET A 62 7.87 12.94 1.01
N LYS A 63 8.27 14.18 1.31
CA LYS A 63 8.58 15.19 0.30
C LYS A 63 9.92 14.86 -0.36
N PRO A 64 10.04 14.87 -1.70
CA PRO A 64 11.31 14.66 -2.37
C PRO A 64 12.28 15.81 -2.06
N ALA A 65 13.56 15.50 -1.89
CA ALA A 65 14.62 16.50 -1.73
C ALA A 65 15.00 17.15 -3.07
N ALA A 66 14.83 16.40 -4.17
CA ALA A 66 15.01 16.88 -5.54
C ALA A 66 14.08 16.11 -6.47
N GLY A 67 13.87 16.64 -7.69
CA GLY A 67 13.06 16.01 -8.73
C GLY A 67 11.56 16.16 -8.52
N GLU A 68 10.80 15.36 -9.26
CA GLU A 68 9.35 15.43 -9.32
C GLU A 68 8.73 14.03 -9.36
N ILE A 69 7.67 13.82 -8.56
CA ILE A 69 6.81 12.65 -8.59
C ILE A 69 5.49 13.07 -9.26
N ILE A 70 5.08 12.34 -10.29
CA ILE A 70 3.86 12.60 -11.02
C ILE A 70 2.97 11.37 -10.93
N TRP A 71 1.84 11.47 -10.25
CA TRP A 71 0.79 10.47 -10.27
C TRP A 71 -0.28 10.85 -11.29
N SER A 72 -0.63 9.94 -12.17
CA SER A 72 -1.82 10.04 -13.02
C SER A 72 -2.83 8.97 -12.60
N ILE A 73 -4.01 9.40 -12.20
CA ILE A 73 -5.07 8.54 -11.68
C ILE A 73 -6.41 9.04 -12.22
N ASN A 74 -7.14 8.20 -12.92
CA ASN A 74 -8.43 8.53 -13.53
C ASN A 74 -8.36 9.79 -14.40
N GLY A 75 -7.33 9.91 -15.24
CA GLY A 75 -7.14 11.04 -16.15
C GLY A 75 -6.71 12.34 -15.47
N LYS A 76 -6.47 12.35 -14.16
CA LYS A 76 -5.96 13.52 -13.41
C LYS A 76 -4.51 13.32 -13.03
N SER A 77 -3.69 14.37 -13.20
CA SER A 77 -2.29 14.36 -12.79
C SER A 77 -2.07 15.14 -11.50
N TYR A 78 -1.27 14.57 -10.62
CA TYR A 78 -0.89 15.11 -9.31
C TYR A 78 0.63 15.23 -9.27
N HIS A 79 1.15 16.45 -9.11
CA HIS A 79 2.55 16.80 -9.19
C HIS A 79 3.11 17.11 -7.80
N PHE A 80 4.23 16.46 -7.43
CA PHE A 80 4.89 16.62 -6.14
C PHE A 80 6.39 16.83 -6.33
N SER A 81 6.88 18.02 -6.04
CA SER A 81 8.30 18.35 -6.05
C SER A 81 8.67 19.17 -4.81
N GLN A 82 9.96 19.36 -4.57
CA GLN A 82 10.39 20.20 -3.45
C GLN A 82 9.81 21.63 -3.54
N LYS A 83 9.75 22.20 -4.74
CA LYS A 83 9.27 23.57 -4.97
C LYS A 83 7.73 23.66 -5.03
N GLN A 84 7.06 22.60 -5.49
CA GLN A 84 5.61 22.58 -5.73
C GLN A 84 4.86 21.63 -4.81
N TRP A 85 5.40 21.37 -3.61
CA TRP A 85 4.72 20.55 -2.62
C TRP A 85 3.51 21.27 -2.05
N LYS A 86 2.33 20.72 -2.30
CA LYS A 86 1.06 21.21 -1.76
C LYS A 86 0.51 20.17 -0.78
N GLU A 87 0.60 20.45 0.51
CA GLU A 87 0.15 19.51 1.57
C GLU A 87 -1.33 19.11 1.40
N LYS A 88 -2.18 20.05 0.98
CA LYS A 88 -3.60 19.75 0.69
C LYS A 88 -3.76 18.71 -0.42
N GLN A 89 -2.93 18.75 -1.46
CA GLN A 89 -2.95 17.78 -2.55
C GLN A 89 -2.42 16.41 -2.09
N ALA A 90 -1.31 16.39 -1.35
CA ALA A 90 -0.74 15.17 -0.77
C ALA A 90 -1.73 14.51 0.20
N LEU A 91 -2.36 15.30 1.07
CA LEU A 91 -3.41 14.82 1.97
C LEU A 91 -4.61 14.25 1.22
N TYR A 92 -5.05 14.92 0.14
CA TYR A 92 -6.13 14.41 -0.71
C TYR A 92 -5.78 13.03 -1.28
N CYS A 93 -4.58 12.87 -1.86
CA CYS A 93 -4.15 11.58 -2.39
C CYS A 93 -4.14 10.50 -1.30
N ARG A 94 -3.50 10.76 -0.16
CA ARG A 94 -3.42 9.82 0.97
C ARG A 94 -4.79 9.45 1.55
N LYS A 95 -5.72 10.38 1.56
CA LYS A 95 -7.04 10.19 2.16
C LYS A 95 -8.03 9.50 1.23
N THR A 96 -7.90 9.73 -0.10
CA THR A 96 -8.95 9.39 -1.06
C THR A 96 -8.51 8.37 -2.10
N LEU A 97 -7.25 8.46 -2.55
CA LEU A 97 -6.74 7.66 -3.66
C LEU A 97 -5.82 6.51 -3.22
N PHE A 98 -5.22 6.63 -2.03
CA PHE A 98 -4.23 5.69 -1.52
C PHE A 98 -4.75 4.94 -0.29
N GLY A 99 -4.46 3.64 -0.24
CA GLY A 99 -4.64 2.78 0.92
C GLY A 99 -3.28 2.37 1.48
N PHE A 100 -3.22 2.05 2.78
CA PHE A 100 -1.96 1.73 3.44
C PHE A 100 -2.11 0.50 4.32
N ALA A 101 -1.38 -0.58 4.00
CA ALA A 101 -1.24 -1.78 4.80
C ALA A 101 0.20 -1.86 5.34
N PHE A 102 0.37 -1.80 6.64
CA PHE A 102 1.67 -1.86 7.30
C PHE A 102 1.93 -3.23 7.90
N GLN A 103 3.19 -3.53 8.19
CA GLN A 103 3.61 -4.74 8.88
C GLN A 103 2.94 -4.84 10.26
N ASP A 104 2.96 -3.75 11.02
CA ASP A 104 2.24 -3.65 12.27
C ASP A 104 0.82 -3.11 12.04
N SER A 105 -0.13 -3.70 12.75
CA SER A 105 -1.53 -3.27 12.68
C SER A 105 -1.69 -1.82 13.14
N THR A 106 -2.35 -1.01 12.31
CA THR A 106 -2.67 0.41 12.60
C THR A 106 -4.02 0.59 13.26
N LEU A 107 -4.66 -0.49 13.69
CA LEU A 107 -5.96 -0.43 14.34
C LEU A 107 -5.90 0.28 15.68
N THR A 108 -6.91 1.10 15.95
CA THR A 108 -7.03 1.83 17.22
C THR A 108 -7.49 0.86 18.31
N PRO A 109 -6.72 0.68 19.42
CA PRO A 109 -7.00 -0.35 20.43
C PRO A 109 -8.35 -0.21 21.13
N HIS A 110 -8.81 1.02 21.33
CA HIS A 110 -10.04 1.34 22.07
C HIS A 110 -11.29 1.46 21.19
N MET A 111 -11.15 1.15 19.91
CA MET A 111 -12.24 1.08 18.95
C MET A 111 -12.52 -0.37 18.61
N THR A 112 -13.78 -0.72 18.43
CA THR A 112 -14.17 -2.01 17.87
C THR A 112 -13.68 -2.15 16.42
N VAL A 113 -13.73 -3.35 15.86
CA VAL A 113 -13.45 -3.58 14.43
C VAL A 113 -14.37 -2.72 13.56
N ALA A 114 -15.67 -2.67 13.88
CA ALA A 114 -16.62 -1.81 13.17
C ALA A 114 -16.20 -0.34 13.18
N GLU A 115 -15.86 0.19 14.34
CA GLU A 115 -15.44 1.59 14.47
C GLU A 115 -14.15 1.89 13.72
N ASN A 116 -13.16 0.98 13.77
CA ASN A 116 -11.92 1.09 13.01
C ASN A 116 -12.15 1.16 11.49
N LEU A 117 -13.15 0.43 10.97
CA LEU A 117 -13.50 0.44 9.55
C LEU A 117 -14.40 1.61 9.16
N ILE A 118 -15.29 2.04 10.05
CA ILE A 118 -16.25 3.12 9.79
C ILE A 118 -15.58 4.50 9.88
N TYR A 119 -14.69 4.71 10.83
CA TYR A 119 -14.08 6.00 11.12
C TYR A 119 -13.38 6.66 9.89
N PRO A 120 -12.52 5.96 9.13
CA PRO A 120 -11.90 6.53 7.93
C PRO A 120 -12.90 7.01 6.88
N GLN A 121 -14.03 6.31 6.75
CA GLN A 121 -15.08 6.67 5.81
C GLN A 121 -15.88 7.91 6.28
N ARG A 122 -16.14 8.00 7.60
CA ARG A 122 -16.84 9.15 8.20
C ARG A 122 -16.04 10.43 8.03
N ILE A 123 -14.71 10.38 8.16
CA ILE A 123 -13.82 11.52 7.86
C ILE A 123 -13.94 11.96 6.40
N ASN A 124 -14.24 11.03 5.48
CA ASN A 124 -14.47 11.31 4.05
C ASN A 124 -15.91 11.72 3.74
N GLY A 125 -16.75 11.95 4.75
CA GLY A 125 -18.12 12.42 4.58
C GLY A 125 -19.14 11.34 4.20
N VAL A 126 -18.77 10.05 4.22
CA VAL A 126 -19.69 8.94 3.93
C VAL A 126 -20.71 8.82 5.07
N SER A 127 -22.01 8.63 4.76
CA SER A 127 -23.05 8.45 5.78
C SER A 127 -22.80 7.20 6.63
N ARG A 128 -23.27 7.20 7.89
CA ARG A 128 -23.08 6.08 8.81
C ARG A 128 -23.60 4.75 8.23
N LYS A 129 -24.81 4.76 7.71
CA LYS A 129 -25.45 3.58 7.08
C LYS A 129 -24.59 3.00 5.93
N ASN A 130 -24.06 3.86 5.07
CA ASN A 130 -23.21 3.42 3.96
C ASN A 130 -21.85 2.92 4.47
N SER A 131 -21.29 3.54 5.51
CA SER A 131 -20.04 3.10 6.13
C SER A 131 -20.17 1.73 6.77
N GLU A 132 -21.27 1.46 7.50
CA GLU A 132 -21.55 0.15 8.11
C GLU A 132 -21.68 -0.94 7.04
N ARG A 133 -22.44 -0.68 5.97
CA ARG A 133 -22.59 -1.62 4.86
C ARG A 133 -21.24 -1.92 4.18
N LYS A 134 -20.44 -0.89 3.95
CA LYS A 134 -19.13 -1.05 3.33
C LYS A 134 -18.14 -1.79 4.23
N ALA A 135 -18.15 -1.50 5.54
CA ALA A 135 -17.34 -2.20 6.54
C ALA A 135 -17.66 -3.71 6.54
N PHE A 136 -18.93 -4.08 6.55
CA PHE A 136 -19.36 -5.48 6.45
C PHE A 136 -18.83 -6.13 5.16
N HIS A 137 -19.01 -5.47 4.02
CA HIS A 137 -18.63 -6.02 2.71
C HIS A 137 -17.11 -6.19 2.57
N VAL A 138 -16.31 -5.19 2.98
CA VAL A 138 -14.85 -5.28 2.87
C VAL A 138 -14.28 -6.28 3.86
N LEU A 139 -14.84 -6.35 5.08
CA LEU A 139 -14.40 -7.32 6.08
C LEU A 139 -14.67 -8.76 5.59
N LYS A 140 -15.82 -9.00 4.94
CA LYS A 140 -16.15 -10.31 4.33
C LYS A 140 -15.10 -10.77 3.31
N LYS A 141 -14.47 -9.87 2.58
CA LYS A 141 -13.45 -10.21 1.57
C LYS A 141 -12.13 -10.70 2.18
N VAL A 142 -11.79 -10.27 3.38
CA VAL A 142 -10.51 -10.60 4.04
C VAL A 142 -10.64 -11.66 5.12
N LEU A 143 -11.86 -12.01 5.51
CA LEU A 143 -12.14 -13.09 6.46
C LEU A 143 -12.36 -14.42 5.73
N ARG A 144 -12.16 -15.53 6.45
CA ARG A 144 -12.46 -16.88 5.97
C ARG A 144 -13.98 -17.11 5.98
N ASP A 145 -14.46 -17.99 5.10
CA ASP A 145 -15.87 -18.30 4.93
C ASP A 145 -16.60 -18.74 6.22
N ASN A 146 -15.88 -19.30 7.18
CA ASN A 146 -16.44 -19.78 8.45
C ASN A 146 -16.44 -18.73 9.57
N GLU A 147 -15.94 -17.52 9.33
CA GLU A 147 -15.86 -16.47 10.35
C GLU A 147 -17.17 -15.66 10.39
N ASN A 148 -17.77 -15.54 11.59
CA ASN A 148 -18.95 -14.71 11.78
C ASN A 148 -18.59 -13.23 11.77
N ILE A 149 -18.95 -12.53 10.70
CA ILE A 149 -18.62 -11.13 10.45
C ILE A 149 -19.25 -10.21 11.49
N GLU A 150 -20.50 -10.45 11.90
CA GLU A 150 -21.20 -9.62 12.88
C GLU A 150 -20.49 -9.69 14.24
N ASN A 151 -20.12 -10.91 14.65
CA ASN A 151 -19.34 -11.12 15.85
C ASN A 151 -17.95 -10.45 15.74
N MET A 152 -17.29 -10.56 14.58
CA MET A 152 -16.00 -9.92 14.34
C MET A 152 -16.08 -8.39 14.45
N LEU A 153 -17.11 -7.77 13.89
CA LEU A 153 -17.32 -6.32 13.94
C LEU A 153 -17.46 -5.78 15.36
N ALA A 154 -17.99 -6.56 16.30
CA ALA A 154 -18.15 -6.17 17.69
C ALA A 154 -16.87 -6.29 18.54
N LYS A 155 -15.87 -7.02 18.08
CA LYS A 155 -14.61 -7.27 18.83
C LYS A 155 -13.71 -6.05 18.92
N TYR A 156 -12.93 -5.99 19.99
CA TYR A 156 -11.81 -5.05 20.14
C TYR A 156 -10.53 -5.72 19.62
N PRO A 157 -9.78 -5.11 18.69
CA PRO A 157 -8.70 -5.78 17.97
C PRO A 157 -7.62 -6.39 18.86
N TYR A 158 -7.16 -5.64 19.87
CA TYR A 158 -6.03 -6.08 20.70
C TYR A 158 -6.43 -6.97 21.89
N GLN A 159 -7.72 -7.06 22.21
CA GLN A 159 -8.23 -7.90 23.30
C GLN A 159 -8.76 -9.26 22.81
N HIS A 160 -9.31 -9.29 21.60
CA HIS A 160 -10.11 -10.41 21.13
C HIS A 160 -9.63 -11.05 19.84
N LEU A 161 -8.65 -10.44 19.12
CA LEU A 161 -8.17 -10.93 17.85
C LEU A 161 -6.75 -11.51 17.94
N SER A 162 -6.53 -12.62 17.25
CA SER A 162 -5.19 -13.14 16.96
C SER A 162 -4.39 -12.16 16.08
N GLY A 163 -3.07 -12.36 15.98
CA GLY A 163 -2.21 -11.55 15.11
C GLY A 163 -2.67 -11.56 13.65
N GLY A 164 -3.02 -12.73 13.13
CA GLY A 164 -3.51 -12.88 11.75
C GLY A 164 -4.87 -12.23 11.52
N GLU A 165 -5.83 -12.36 12.47
CA GLU A 165 -7.11 -11.66 12.39
C GLU A 165 -6.94 -10.14 12.40
N ARG A 166 -6.06 -9.62 13.29
CA ARG A 166 -5.75 -8.18 13.31
C ARG A 166 -5.17 -7.70 11.98
N GLN A 167 -4.27 -8.48 11.37
CA GLN A 167 -3.68 -8.11 10.09
C GLN A 167 -4.73 -8.08 8.97
N ARG A 168 -5.64 -9.06 8.93
CA ARG A 168 -6.76 -9.07 7.97
C ARG A 168 -7.71 -7.88 8.16
N VAL A 169 -8.03 -7.53 9.41
CA VAL A 169 -8.84 -6.34 9.70
C VAL A 169 -8.11 -5.05 9.33
N SER A 170 -6.79 -4.97 9.57
CA SER A 170 -5.96 -3.85 9.14
C SER A 170 -5.92 -3.71 7.62
N LEU A 171 -5.87 -4.83 6.90
CA LEU A 171 -5.98 -4.85 5.44
C LEU A 171 -7.37 -4.36 4.98
N ALA A 172 -8.45 -4.80 5.64
CA ALA A 172 -9.79 -4.28 5.37
C ALA A 172 -9.86 -2.76 5.56
N GLN A 173 -9.22 -2.23 6.62
CA GLN A 173 -9.12 -0.78 6.86
C GLN A 173 -8.37 -0.06 5.73
N ALA A 174 -7.28 -0.64 5.22
CA ALA A 174 -6.53 -0.07 4.11
C ALA A 174 -7.35 0.02 2.81
N MET A 175 -8.26 -0.93 2.59
CA MET A 175 -9.12 -1.02 1.41
C MET A 175 -10.46 -0.28 1.55
N ILE A 176 -10.82 0.17 2.76
CA ILE A 176 -12.19 0.61 3.07
C ILE A 176 -12.66 1.82 2.25
N ASN A 177 -11.76 2.70 1.87
CA ASN A 177 -12.07 3.88 1.06
C ASN A 177 -12.01 3.63 -0.45
N ASP A 178 -11.87 2.37 -0.86
CA ASP A 178 -11.74 1.98 -2.27
C ASP A 178 -10.60 2.71 -3.00
N PRO A 179 -9.36 2.58 -2.46
CA PRO A 179 -8.23 3.30 -3.02
C PRO A 179 -7.92 2.84 -4.44
N LYS A 180 -7.25 3.69 -5.22
CA LYS A 180 -6.73 3.35 -6.54
C LYS A 180 -5.33 2.73 -6.47
N VAL A 181 -4.57 3.07 -5.43
CA VAL A 181 -3.27 2.47 -5.15
C VAL A 181 -3.23 1.98 -3.71
N LEU A 182 -2.92 0.71 -3.52
CA LEU A 182 -2.64 0.14 -2.21
C LEU A 182 -1.14 0.05 -2.02
N PHE A 183 -0.62 0.74 -1.02
CA PHE A 183 0.75 0.63 -0.56
C PHE A 183 0.83 -0.35 0.60
N ALA A 184 1.72 -1.35 0.52
CA ALA A 184 1.89 -2.32 1.58
C ALA A 184 3.38 -2.46 1.95
N ASP A 185 3.71 -2.20 3.21
CA ASP A 185 5.08 -2.33 3.74
C ASP A 185 5.16 -3.64 4.53
N GLU A 186 5.71 -4.68 3.92
CA GLU A 186 5.83 -6.04 4.48
C GLU A 186 4.52 -6.56 5.12
N PRO A 187 3.38 -6.56 4.41
CA PRO A 187 2.06 -6.78 5.01
C PRO A 187 1.87 -8.16 5.64
N THR A 188 2.84 -9.05 5.45
CA THR A 188 2.81 -10.45 5.93
C THR A 188 4.05 -10.85 6.75
N GLY A 189 4.91 -9.89 7.11
CA GLY A 189 6.22 -10.17 7.71
C GLY A 189 6.18 -10.92 9.05
N ASN A 190 5.09 -10.78 9.81
CA ASN A 190 4.93 -11.41 11.14
C ASN A 190 3.90 -12.55 11.14
N LEU A 191 3.53 -13.09 9.97
CA LEU A 191 2.49 -14.10 9.84
C LEU A 191 3.07 -15.49 9.54
N ASP A 192 2.38 -16.53 10.01
CA ASP A 192 2.65 -17.89 9.58
C ASP A 192 2.34 -18.06 8.08
N ILE A 193 2.89 -19.12 7.47
CA ILE A 193 2.82 -19.37 6.02
C ILE A 193 1.36 -19.37 5.51
N ASN A 194 0.45 -20.02 6.23
CA ASN A 194 -0.95 -20.15 5.80
C ASN A 194 -1.68 -18.81 5.87
N THR A 195 -1.52 -18.08 6.97
CA THR A 195 -2.11 -16.74 7.13
C THR A 195 -1.53 -15.73 6.14
N ARG A 196 -0.22 -15.83 5.85
CA ARG A 196 0.44 -15.04 4.81
C ARG A 196 -0.22 -15.22 3.45
N GLN A 197 -0.43 -16.48 3.03
CA GLN A 197 -1.06 -16.78 1.73
C GLN A 197 -2.46 -16.15 1.65
N ILE A 198 -3.28 -16.30 2.67
CA ILE A 198 -4.62 -15.73 2.73
C ILE A 198 -4.61 -14.21 2.59
N VAL A 199 -3.69 -13.52 3.28
CA VAL A 199 -3.56 -12.05 3.19
C VAL A 199 -3.15 -11.64 1.79
N MET A 200 -2.14 -12.31 1.20
CA MET A 200 -1.68 -11.98 -0.17
C MET A 200 -2.75 -12.26 -1.22
N ASP A 201 -3.45 -13.39 -1.11
CA ASP A 201 -4.56 -13.73 -2.02
C ASP A 201 -5.66 -12.65 -1.96
N SER A 202 -6.05 -12.22 -0.76
CA SER A 202 -7.04 -11.14 -0.59
C SER A 202 -6.60 -9.82 -1.23
N ILE A 203 -5.28 -9.49 -1.16
CA ILE A 203 -4.72 -8.31 -1.81
C ILE A 203 -4.73 -8.47 -3.34
N PHE A 204 -4.35 -9.64 -3.84
CA PHE A 204 -4.29 -9.90 -5.28
C PHE A 204 -5.68 -9.96 -5.90
N GLU A 205 -6.66 -10.54 -5.23
CA GLU A 205 -8.07 -10.50 -5.63
C GLU A 205 -8.56 -9.04 -5.70
N TRP A 206 -8.31 -8.26 -4.65
CA TRP A 206 -8.72 -6.86 -4.62
C TRP A 206 -8.14 -6.06 -5.78
N VAL A 207 -6.86 -6.22 -6.13
CA VAL A 207 -6.26 -5.45 -7.23
C VAL A 207 -6.78 -5.88 -8.61
N THR A 208 -7.16 -7.16 -8.78
CA THR A 208 -7.66 -7.68 -10.05
C THR A 208 -9.15 -7.37 -10.30
N GLU A 209 -9.93 -7.04 -9.26
CA GLU A 209 -11.34 -6.68 -9.39
C GLU A 209 -11.58 -5.44 -10.27
N GLN A 210 -10.62 -4.53 -10.33
CA GLN A 210 -10.69 -3.30 -11.15
C GLN A 210 -9.36 -3.03 -11.83
N SER A 211 -9.39 -2.84 -13.16
CA SER A 211 -8.19 -2.63 -13.98
C SER A 211 -7.45 -1.32 -13.70
N ASP A 212 -8.07 -0.38 -13.01
CA ASP A 212 -7.50 0.91 -12.62
C ASP A 212 -6.86 0.90 -11.21
N ARG A 213 -6.89 -0.25 -10.51
CA ARG A 213 -6.22 -0.43 -9.23
C ARG A 213 -4.77 -0.86 -9.42
N MET A 214 -3.92 -0.43 -8.50
CA MET A 214 -2.51 -0.80 -8.42
C MET A 214 -2.15 -1.22 -7.00
N LEU A 215 -1.32 -2.26 -6.89
CA LEU A 215 -0.65 -2.66 -5.65
C LEU A 215 0.85 -2.32 -5.76
N VAL A 216 1.38 -1.60 -4.78
CA VAL A 216 2.82 -1.41 -4.60
C VAL A 216 3.19 -1.95 -3.23
N TRP A 217 4.02 -2.99 -3.17
CA TRP A 217 4.35 -3.58 -1.86
C TRP A 217 5.84 -3.88 -1.70
N VAL A 218 6.31 -3.69 -0.48
CA VAL A 218 7.67 -4.08 -0.07
C VAL A 218 7.66 -5.51 0.41
N THR A 219 8.64 -6.28 -0.04
CA THR A 219 8.90 -7.63 0.46
C THR A 219 10.40 -7.89 0.60
N HIS A 220 10.77 -8.76 1.53
CA HIS A 220 12.11 -9.32 1.66
C HIS A 220 12.20 -10.77 1.13
N HIS A 221 11.09 -11.32 0.66
CA HIS A 221 11.05 -12.65 0.09
C HIS A 221 11.27 -12.58 -1.43
N GLU A 222 12.37 -13.16 -1.89
CA GLU A 222 12.79 -13.14 -3.30
C GLU A 222 11.80 -13.83 -4.23
N LYS A 223 11.03 -14.81 -3.74
CA LYS A 223 10.00 -15.52 -4.52
C LYS A 223 8.65 -14.81 -4.62
N ASP A 224 8.44 -13.72 -3.89
CA ASP A 224 7.15 -13.01 -3.92
C ASP A 224 6.79 -12.44 -5.30
N PRO A 225 7.73 -11.91 -6.11
CA PRO A 225 7.43 -11.51 -7.48
C PRO A 225 6.95 -12.68 -8.35
N GLU A 226 7.62 -13.84 -8.27
CA GLU A 226 7.23 -15.07 -8.98
C GLU A 226 5.84 -15.53 -8.54
N ASN A 227 5.60 -15.64 -7.24
CA ASN A 227 4.31 -16.04 -6.66
C ASN A 227 3.18 -15.07 -7.05
N ALA A 228 3.48 -13.79 -7.21
CA ALA A 228 2.53 -12.79 -7.69
C ALA A 228 2.26 -12.87 -9.19
N GLY A 229 2.99 -13.70 -9.92
CA GLY A 229 2.85 -13.84 -11.38
C GLY A 229 3.18 -12.54 -12.13
N VAL A 230 4.16 -11.77 -11.64
CA VAL A 230 4.63 -10.56 -12.32
C VAL A 230 5.88 -10.86 -13.15
N TYR A 231 6.09 -10.07 -14.19
CA TYR A 231 7.27 -10.22 -15.06
C TYR A 231 8.45 -9.39 -14.58
N ARG A 232 8.17 -8.27 -13.90
CA ARG A 232 9.20 -7.33 -13.43
C ARG A 232 8.91 -6.83 -12.03
N TYR A 233 9.96 -6.46 -11.31
CA TYR A 233 9.88 -5.90 -9.96
C TYR A 233 10.85 -4.74 -9.79
N LEU A 234 10.59 -3.85 -8.84
CA LEU A 234 11.49 -2.78 -8.46
C LEU A 234 12.56 -3.31 -7.50
N CYS A 235 13.80 -3.28 -7.94
CA CYS A 235 14.95 -3.65 -7.13
C CYS A 235 15.61 -2.41 -6.54
N VAL A 236 15.66 -2.35 -5.20
CA VAL A 236 16.36 -1.29 -4.48
C VAL A 236 17.72 -1.81 -4.04
N THR A 237 18.79 -1.28 -4.62
CA THR A 237 20.17 -1.65 -4.32
C THR A 237 21.04 -0.41 -4.16
N GLY A 238 21.88 -0.40 -3.11
CA GLY A 238 22.72 0.76 -2.82
C GLY A 238 21.88 2.00 -2.53
N GLN A 239 21.96 3.00 -3.42
CA GLN A 239 21.22 4.26 -3.30
C GLN A 239 20.34 4.55 -4.52
N THR A 240 19.91 3.49 -5.21
CA THR A 240 19.11 3.61 -6.43
C THR A 240 18.01 2.55 -6.48
N CYS A 241 17.08 2.74 -7.40
CA CYS A 241 16.01 1.79 -7.71
C CYS A 241 15.88 1.64 -9.21
N GLN A 242 15.72 0.39 -9.66
CA GLN A 242 15.53 0.07 -11.08
C GLN A 242 14.63 -1.15 -11.25
N TRP A 243 14.03 -1.28 -12.43
CA TRP A 243 13.31 -2.48 -12.82
C TRP A 243 14.26 -3.65 -13.04
N LYS A 244 13.89 -4.83 -12.54
CA LYS A 244 14.51 -6.12 -12.86
C LYS A 244 13.47 -7.10 -13.34
N GLU A 245 13.88 -8.03 -14.19
CA GLU A 245 13.06 -9.15 -14.62
C GLU A 245 13.06 -10.25 -13.56
N VAL A 246 11.94 -10.96 -13.45
CA VAL A 246 11.83 -12.14 -12.61
C VAL A 246 12.56 -13.28 -13.35
N GLU A 247 13.58 -13.83 -12.72
CA GLU A 247 14.28 -15.01 -13.25
C GLU A 247 13.33 -16.21 -13.26
N LYS A 248 13.24 -16.88 -14.41
CA LYS A 248 12.38 -18.06 -14.60
C LYS A 248 13.08 -19.32 -14.16
#